data_feb45b35e7bb4553a67f650dad6f906b
#
_entry.id   feb45b35e7bb4553a67f650dad6f906b
#
_cell.length_a   1.000
_cell.length_b   1.000
_cell.length_c   1.000
_cell.angle_alpha   90.00
_cell.angle_beta   90.00
_cell.angle_gamma   90.00
#
_symmetry.space_group_name_H-M   'P 1'
#
loop_
_entity.id
_entity.type
_entity.pdbx_description
1 polymer ?
#
loop_
_entity_poly.entity_id
_entity_poly.type
_entity_poly.pdbx_seq_one_letter_code
_entity_poly.pdbx_strand_id
1 'polypeptide(L)'
;MTRRFVDLSIMLCNDVVSDPPFLKPEITYQTHADTAHELAMFFPGVTAQDTPDGAGFAASEWVKLTTHSGTHLDAPYHFHPTMDGRDGEPQRSITIDEVPLEWCFQPGVKLDFRHFPCLLYTSDAA
;
A
#
# COMPACT_ATOMS: atom_id res chain seq x y z
N MET A 1 15.63 23.97 13.63
CA MET A 1 14.32 23.33 13.91
C MET A 1 14.51 21.82 13.84
N THR A 2 14.09 21.08 14.85
CA THR A 2 14.15 19.61 14.85
C THR A 2 12.99 19.08 13.99
N ARG A 3 13.31 18.31 12.95
CA ARG A 3 12.29 17.63 12.14
C ARG A 3 11.60 16.56 13.00
N ARG A 4 10.28 16.50 12.94
CA ARG A 4 9.47 15.44 13.54
C ARG A 4 8.82 14.64 12.41
N PHE A 5 8.98 13.33 12.45
CA PHE A 5 8.26 12.41 11.58
C PHE A 5 7.01 11.92 12.31
N VAL A 6 5.89 11.90 11.61
CA VAL A 6 4.63 11.36 12.11
C VAL A 6 4.12 10.39 11.06
N ASP A 7 3.97 9.14 11.43
CA ASP A 7 3.35 8.12 10.59
C ASP A 7 1.83 8.30 10.66
N LEU A 8 1.22 8.52 9.51
CA LEU A 8 -0.24 8.66 9.33
C LEU A 8 -0.83 7.44 8.62
N SER A 9 0.00 6.45 8.28
CA SER A 9 -0.47 5.26 7.58
C SER A 9 -1.23 4.32 8.50
N ILE A 10 -2.14 3.56 7.93
CA ILE A 10 -2.79 2.45 8.61
C ILE A 10 -1.95 1.18 8.41
N MET A 11 -1.84 0.36 9.46
CA MET A 11 -1.16 -0.92 9.35
C MET A 11 -1.94 -1.85 8.43
N LEU A 12 -1.26 -2.46 7.46
CA LEU A 12 -1.81 -3.54 6.66
C LEU A 12 -1.73 -4.86 7.46
N CYS A 13 -2.89 -5.44 7.74
CA CYS A 13 -3.03 -6.73 8.41
C CYS A 13 -4.35 -7.38 8.00
N ASN A 14 -4.47 -8.69 8.25
CA ASN A 14 -5.69 -9.43 7.91
C ASN A 14 -6.95 -8.89 8.59
N ASP A 15 -6.79 -8.26 9.75
CA ASP A 15 -7.89 -7.78 10.58
C ASP A 15 -8.13 -6.26 10.48
N VAL A 16 -7.52 -5.60 9.47
CA VAL A 16 -7.73 -4.16 9.29
C VAL A 16 -9.21 -3.84 9.09
N VAL A 17 -9.73 -2.89 9.87
CA VAL A 17 -11.17 -2.60 9.92
C VAL A 17 -11.55 -1.43 9.00
N SER A 18 -10.59 -0.63 8.57
CA SER A 18 -10.82 0.55 7.73
C SER A 18 -11.24 0.22 6.32
N ASP A 19 -10.84 -0.94 5.80
CA ASP A 19 -11.14 -1.34 4.45
C ASP A 19 -12.46 -2.14 4.38
N PRO A 20 -13.27 -1.94 3.33
CA PRO A 20 -14.40 -2.80 3.07
C PRO A 20 -13.96 -4.28 2.96
N PRO A 21 -14.83 -5.24 3.29
CA PRO A 21 -14.45 -6.66 3.34
C PRO A 21 -13.79 -7.19 2.04
N PHE A 22 -14.21 -6.68 0.89
CA PHE A 22 -13.69 -7.09 -0.42
C PHE A 22 -12.36 -6.43 -0.81
N LEU A 23 -11.90 -5.41 -0.05
CA LEU A 23 -10.61 -4.74 -0.23
C LEU A 23 -9.59 -5.14 0.83
N LYS A 24 -9.99 -5.95 1.80
CA LYS A 24 -9.07 -6.40 2.85
C LYS A 24 -7.91 -7.18 2.26
N PRO A 25 -6.70 -6.95 2.75
CA PRO A 25 -5.57 -7.79 2.38
C PRO A 25 -5.71 -9.22 2.91
N GLU A 26 -5.18 -10.17 2.17
CA GLU A 26 -4.96 -11.54 2.61
C GLU A 26 -3.45 -11.73 2.77
N ILE A 27 -2.97 -11.87 4.00
CA ILE A 27 -1.55 -12.00 4.31
C ILE A 27 -1.30 -13.38 4.90
N THR A 28 -0.42 -14.15 4.26
CA THR A 28 0.08 -15.41 4.77
C THR A 28 1.49 -15.19 5.29
N TYR A 29 1.66 -15.29 6.60
CA TYR A 29 2.96 -15.14 7.25
C TYR A 29 3.71 -16.45 7.24
N GLN A 30 4.99 -16.40 6.89
CA GLN A 30 5.91 -17.52 6.92
C GLN A 30 7.04 -17.22 7.90
N THR A 31 7.19 -18.06 8.90
CA THR A 31 8.29 -17.98 9.87
C THR A 31 9.59 -18.48 9.26
N HIS A 32 10.69 -18.27 9.93
CA HIS A 32 12.00 -18.84 9.56
C HIS A 32 11.96 -20.37 9.43
N ALA A 33 11.18 -21.04 10.27
CA ALA A 33 11.01 -22.48 10.22
C ALA A 33 10.20 -22.94 8.99
N ASP A 34 9.17 -22.17 8.62
CA ASP A 34 8.32 -22.49 7.47
C ASP A 34 9.11 -22.41 6.15
N THR A 35 10.06 -21.50 6.05
CA THR A 35 10.89 -21.28 4.86
C THR A 35 12.22 -22.06 4.89
N ALA A 36 12.49 -22.83 5.94
CA ALA A 36 13.76 -23.58 6.08
C ALA A 36 14.05 -24.51 4.89
N HIS A 37 13.02 -25.05 4.26
CA HIS A 37 13.15 -25.93 3.09
C HIS A 37 13.65 -25.17 1.84
N GLU A 38 13.45 -23.86 1.78
CA GLU A 38 13.90 -23.02 0.66
C GLU A 38 15.41 -22.75 0.72
N LEU A 39 16.03 -22.92 1.89
CA LEU A 39 17.45 -22.63 2.09
C LEU A 39 18.33 -23.37 1.08
N ALA A 40 18.06 -24.66 0.87
CA ALA A 40 18.79 -25.48 -0.07
C ALA A 40 18.60 -25.09 -1.55
N MET A 41 17.52 -24.36 -1.86
CA MET A 41 17.26 -23.86 -3.22
C MET A 41 18.21 -22.70 -3.56
N PHE A 42 18.52 -21.86 -2.58
CA PHE A 42 19.42 -20.74 -2.73
C PHE A 42 20.88 -21.09 -2.45
N PHE A 43 21.10 -22.02 -1.50
CA PHE A 43 22.42 -22.41 -1.02
C PHE A 43 22.55 -23.95 -1.00
N PRO A 44 22.87 -24.59 -2.14
CA PRO A 44 22.97 -26.05 -2.21
C PRO A 44 23.94 -26.61 -1.17
N GLY A 45 23.47 -27.59 -0.38
CA GLY A 45 24.25 -28.23 0.67
C GLY A 45 24.17 -27.59 2.04
N VAL A 46 23.49 -26.44 2.16
CA VAL A 46 23.21 -25.78 3.45
C VAL A 46 21.86 -26.25 3.98
N THR A 47 21.79 -26.48 5.28
CA THR A 47 20.59 -26.91 5.99
C THR A 47 20.25 -25.92 7.11
N ALA A 48 19.07 -26.06 7.72
CA ALA A 48 18.67 -25.23 8.85
C ALA A 48 19.67 -25.30 10.02
N GLN A 49 20.33 -26.46 10.23
CA GLN A 49 21.34 -26.62 11.29
C GLN A 49 22.59 -25.74 11.08
N ASP A 50 22.84 -25.31 9.86
CA ASP A 50 23.98 -24.44 9.52
C ASP A 50 23.67 -22.95 9.76
N THR A 51 22.41 -22.63 10.11
CA THR A 51 21.97 -21.26 10.43
C THR A 51 22.08 -20.98 11.93
N PRO A 52 22.20 -19.73 12.36
CA PRO A 52 22.22 -19.39 13.78
C PRO A 52 21.00 -19.99 14.51
N ASP A 53 21.27 -20.70 15.61
CA ASP A 53 20.27 -21.38 16.45
C ASP A 53 19.36 -22.37 15.71
N GLY A 54 19.73 -22.79 14.50
CA GLY A 54 18.90 -23.68 13.67
C GLY A 54 17.58 -23.04 13.23
N ALA A 55 17.52 -21.70 13.18
CA ALA A 55 16.28 -20.94 12.98
C ALA A 55 15.61 -21.21 11.60
N GLY A 56 16.38 -21.62 10.60
CA GLY A 56 15.88 -21.86 9.25
C GLY A 56 16.30 -20.77 8.27
N PHE A 57 15.37 -20.25 7.45
CA PHE A 57 15.66 -19.26 6.43
C PHE A 57 14.99 -17.92 6.74
N ALA A 58 14.78 -17.06 5.75
CA ALA A 58 14.21 -15.74 5.94
C ALA A 58 12.70 -15.81 6.19
N ALA A 59 12.20 -15.15 7.24
CA ALA A 59 10.78 -14.94 7.37
C ALA A 59 10.28 -14.07 6.21
N SER A 60 9.11 -14.39 5.69
CA SER A 60 8.50 -13.70 4.55
C SER A 60 6.98 -13.71 4.62
N GLU A 61 6.35 -12.94 3.76
CA GLU A 61 4.89 -12.92 3.65
C GLU A 61 4.46 -13.02 2.20
N TRP A 62 3.40 -13.77 1.97
CA TRP A 62 2.63 -13.70 0.75
C TRP A 62 1.47 -12.74 0.95
N VAL A 63 1.40 -11.70 0.14
CA VAL A 63 0.38 -10.65 0.29
C VAL A 63 -0.45 -10.58 -0.98
N LYS A 64 -1.76 -10.74 -0.82
CA LYS A 64 -2.76 -10.46 -1.85
C LYS A 64 -3.56 -9.25 -1.39
N LEU A 65 -3.51 -8.18 -2.14
CA LEU A 65 -4.22 -6.93 -1.84
C LEU A 65 -4.62 -6.22 -3.13
N THR A 66 -5.53 -5.28 -3.02
CA THR A 66 -5.77 -4.30 -4.08
C THR A 66 -4.84 -3.11 -3.89
N THR A 67 -4.61 -2.33 -4.95
CA THR A 67 -3.83 -1.08 -4.86
C THR A 67 -4.51 -0.02 -4.00
N HIS A 68 -5.79 -0.25 -3.61
CA HIS A 68 -6.59 0.63 -2.78
C HIS A 68 -6.72 0.13 -1.34
N SER A 69 -5.96 -0.91 -0.94
CA SER A 69 -5.93 -1.37 0.45
C SER A 69 -5.08 -0.43 1.32
N GLY A 70 -5.60 -0.07 2.50
CA GLY A 70 -4.91 0.76 3.47
C GLY A 70 -4.63 2.19 2.99
N THR A 71 -3.57 2.81 3.50
CA THR A 71 -3.18 4.19 3.14
C THR A 71 -2.38 4.18 1.84
N HIS A 72 -2.92 4.81 0.81
CA HIS A 72 -2.35 4.80 -0.54
C HIS A 72 -2.54 6.14 -1.26
N LEU A 73 -1.93 6.28 -2.40
CA LEU A 73 -2.10 7.39 -3.34
C LEU A 73 -2.81 6.87 -4.58
N ASP A 74 -3.88 7.53 -4.97
CA ASP A 74 -4.55 7.30 -6.24
C ASP A 74 -3.94 8.17 -7.35
N ALA A 75 -3.70 7.56 -8.51
CA ALA A 75 -3.34 8.31 -9.70
C ALA A 75 -4.59 8.90 -10.38
N PRO A 76 -4.46 9.97 -11.18
CA PRO A 76 -5.57 10.52 -11.95
C PRO A 76 -6.33 9.49 -12.79
N TYR A 77 -5.63 8.47 -13.31
CA TYR A 77 -6.25 7.41 -14.12
C TYR A 77 -7.25 6.55 -13.33
N HIS A 78 -7.13 6.51 -12.00
CA HIS A 78 -8.12 5.82 -11.16
C HIS A 78 -9.52 6.45 -11.30
N PHE A 79 -9.58 7.77 -11.39
CA PHE A 79 -10.84 8.50 -11.41
C PHE A 79 -11.41 8.69 -12.81
N HIS A 80 -10.56 8.93 -13.82
CA HIS A 80 -11.03 9.19 -15.17
C HIS A 80 -9.97 8.83 -16.22
N PRO A 81 -10.37 8.33 -17.41
CA PRO A 81 -9.42 7.98 -18.47
C PRO A 81 -8.69 9.17 -19.07
N THR A 82 -9.24 10.38 -18.94
CA THR A 82 -8.63 11.62 -19.44
C THR A 82 -8.52 12.68 -18.35
N MET A 83 -7.54 13.56 -18.48
CA MET A 83 -7.29 14.71 -17.61
C MET A 83 -6.95 15.94 -18.47
N ASP A 84 -7.02 17.12 -17.88
CA ASP A 84 -6.62 18.34 -18.58
C ASP A 84 -5.11 18.39 -18.77
N GLY A 85 -4.68 18.64 -20.00
CA GLY A 85 -3.29 18.93 -20.32
C GLY A 85 -2.89 20.35 -19.90
N ARG A 86 -1.59 20.67 -20.02
CA ARG A 86 -1.06 22.00 -19.67
C ARG A 86 -1.65 23.13 -20.51
N ASP A 87 -2.11 22.83 -21.70
CA ASP A 87 -2.76 23.73 -22.66
C ASP A 87 -4.29 23.75 -22.50
N GLY A 88 -4.83 23.00 -21.54
CA GLY A 88 -6.26 22.84 -21.30
C GLY A 88 -6.94 21.82 -22.22
N GLU A 89 -6.20 21.21 -23.16
CA GLU A 89 -6.76 20.16 -24.01
C GLU A 89 -6.80 18.82 -23.28
N PRO A 90 -7.83 17.99 -23.49
CA PRO A 90 -7.90 16.67 -22.87
C PRO A 90 -6.75 15.77 -23.32
N GLN A 91 -6.09 15.14 -22.35
CA GLN A 91 -5.08 14.13 -22.60
C GLN A 91 -5.37 12.86 -21.77
N ARG A 92 -4.72 11.76 -22.08
CA ARG A 92 -4.81 10.55 -21.27
C ARG A 92 -4.38 10.85 -19.83
N SER A 93 -5.15 10.40 -18.87
CA SER A 93 -4.76 10.47 -17.45
C SER A 93 -3.50 9.66 -17.19
N ILE A 94 -2.64 10.17 -16.32
CA ILE A 94 -1.41 9.49 -15.91
C ILE A 94 -1.73 8.35 -14.93
N THR A 95 -0.99 7.26 -15.07
CA THR A 95 -1.04 6.10 -14.18
C THR A 95 -0.09 6.30 -12.99
N ILE A 96 -0.13 5.40 -12.01
CA ILE A 96 0.64 5.56 -10.76
C ILE A 96 2.16 5.58 -10.99
N ASP A 97 2.64 4.83 -11.98
CA ASP A 97 4.05 4.78 -12.39
C ASP A 97 4.51 6.03 -13.11
N GLU A 98 3.58 6.86 -13.58
CA GLU A 98 3.84 8.14 -14.24
C GLU A 98 3.72 9.34 -13.27
N VAL A 99 3.23 9.11 -12.05
CA VAL A 99 3.10 10.18 -11.06
C VAL A 99 4.49 10.69 -10.65
N PRO A 100 4.76 12.01 -10.78
CA PRO A 100 6.04 12.58 -10.36
C PRO A 100 6.27 12.36 -8.86
N LEU A 101 7.47 11.93 -8.46
CA LEU A 101 7.81 11.68 -7.06
C LEU A 101 7.64 12.95 -6.20
N GLU A 102 7.79 14.11 -6.79
CA GLU A 102 7.56 15.40 -6.13
C GLU A 102 6.14 15.53 -5.58
N TRP A 103 5.14 14.88 -6.20
CA TRP A 103 3.76 14.90 -5.70
C TRP A 103 3.61 14.10 -4.40
N CYS A 104 4.48 13.12 -4.18
CA CYS A 104 4.45 12.28 -2.98
C CYS A 104 5.09 12.97 -1.77
N PHE A 105 5.73 14.12 -1.95
CA PHE A 105 6.47 14.83 -0.90
C PHE A 105 6.27 16.34 -0.98
N GLN A 106 5.04 16.79 -0.70
CA GLN A 106 4.63 18.20 -0.77
C GLN A 106 4.09 18.69 0.58
N PRO A 107 4.00 20.03 0.77
CA PRO A 107 3.22 20.59 1.85
C PRO A 107 1.77 20.10 1.79
N GLY A 108 1.29 19.51 2.88
CA GLY A 108 -0.09 19.03 2.97
C GLY A 108 -1.07 20.17 3.21
N VAL A 109 -2.29 20.01 2.71
CA VAL A 109 -3.43 20.87 3.00
C VAL A 109 -4.50 20.08 3.72
N LYS A 110 -4.93 20.57 4.88
CA LYS A 110 -6.09 20.02 5.58
C LYS A 110 -7.33 20.80 5.19
N LEU A 111 -8.27 20.13 4.54
CA LEU A 111 -9.59 20.65 4.25
C LEU A 111 -10.55 20.25 5.37
N ASP A 112 -11.30 21.22 5.90
CA ASP A 112 -12.27 20.99 6.96
C ASP A 112 -13.69 21.09 6.41
N PHE A 113 -14.32 19.93 6.19
CA PHE A 113 -15.68 19.81 5.67
C PHE A 113 -16.74 19.61 6.74
N ARG A 114 -16.40 19.68 8.04
CA ARG A 114 -17.33 19.41 9.15
C ARG A 114 -18.54 20.35 9.19
N HIS A 115 -18.46 21.48 8.52
CA HIS A 115 -19.55 22.46 8.42
C HIS A 115 -20.48 22.21 7.24
N PHE A 116 -20.17 21.27 6.35
CA PHE A 116 -21.07 20.86 5.28
C PHE A 116 -22.08 19.83 5.79
N PRO A 117 -23.36 19.90 5.37
CA PRO A 117 -24.33 18.87 5.71
C PRO A 117 -23.88 17.52 5.20
N CYS A 118 -24.13 16.48 5.99
CA CYS A 118 -23.67 15.10 5.76
C CYS A 118 -24.20 14.45 4.45
N LEU A 119 -25.08 15.12 3.74
CA LEU A 119 -25.71 14.65 2.50
C LEU A 119 -24.74 14.50 1.31
N LEU A 120 -23.51 15.06 1.42
CA LEU A 120 -22.48 14.89 0.38
C LEU A 120 -21.78 13.53 0.47
N TYR A 121 -21.95 12.78 1.56
CA TYR A 121 -21.28 11.49 1.77
C TYR A 121 -22.14 10.27 1.45
N THR A 122 -23.42 10.43 1.18
CA THR A 122 -24.34 9.28 1.15
C THR A 122 -24.97 8.98 -0.19
N SER A 123 -24.75 9.79 -1.23
CA SER A 123 -25.49 9.58 -2.46
C SER A 123 -24.77 8.78 -3.54
N ASP A 124 -23.43 8.74 -3.57
CA ASP A 124 -22.74 8.27 -4.77
C ASP A 124 -21.57 7.31 -4.52
N ALA A 125 -21.53 6.67 -3.38
CA ALA A 125 -20.63 5.54 -3.13
C ALA A 125 -21.41 4.21 -3.25
N ALA A 126 -22.16 4.04 -4.35
CA ALA A 126 -22.81 2.79 -4.69
C ALA A 126 -22.38 2.34 -6.08
#